data_f77e308241c3ce0f9478238f3103b428
#
_entry.id   f77e308241c3ce0f9478238f3103b428
#
_cell.length_a   1.000
_cell.length_b   1.000
_cell.length_c   1.000
_cell.angle_alpha   90.00
_cell.angle_beta   90.00
_cell.angle_gamma   90.00
#
_symmetry.space_group_name_H-M   'P 1'
#
loop_
_entity.id
_entity.type
_entity.pdbx_description
1 polymer ?
#
loop_
_entity_poly.entity_id
_entity_poly.type
_entity_poly.pdbx_seq_one_letter_code
_entity_poly.pdbx_strand_id
1 'polypeptide(L)'
;THQTVDFCQKEIEAVREGGSQLPATTNLMGFYKDLNYNKFQDVLDIISWDNYPDWHGPQDPVDLAAEIACTHDLMRCINQKPFLLMESTPSTVNWRSASKLKRPGMHMLSSLQAVAHGSNSVQYFQWRKGRGACEKFHGAVLDHYGKSDTRVFQETARLGNRLEGLSQVCKTNLKPQAAILFDWENWWAAEDSQGPRNSGLHYKETVLAHYRAFWKLGIPVDIIDMEKELSGYQLVVAPMLYLYRANIAEKMKKFVELGGTLVGTYWSGIVNDTDLCYLGGMPGGGMAEVFGLRSEEIDALYDGQYNAMSFQGVRYRISELCDLVKTNTAAVLSTYEDDFYAGQPSLTVNRYGKGKAYYLAAKAEDAFYVDFYRLLAEEVINRGNEEEW
;
A
#
# COMPACT_ATOMS: atom_id res chain seq x y z
N THR A 1 18.00 -1.83 -8.92
CA THR A 1 17.75 -2.65 -7.71
C THR A 1 18.71 -3.83 -7.60
N HIS A 2 18.85 -4.70 -8.59
CA HIS A 2 19.64 -5.94 -8.49
C HIS A 2 21.09 -5.71 -8.04
N GLN A 3 21.80 -4.73 -8.60
CA GLN A 3 23.16 -4.40 -8.17
C GLN A 3 23.25 -3.95 -6.70
N THR A 4 22.26 -3.21 -6.21
CA THR A 4 22.21 -2.76 -4.82
C THR A 4 21.98 -3.94 -3.88
N VAL A 5 21.08 -4.86 -4.26
CA VAL A 5 20.82 -6.10 -3.50
C VAL A 5 22.06 -7.00 -3.48
N ASP A 6 22.71 -7.22 -4.62
CA ASP A 6 23.94 -7.98 -4.73
C ASP A 6 25.09 -7.38 -3.89
N PHE A 7 25.21 -6.06 -3.89
CA PHE A 7 26.18 -5.37 -3.02
C PHE A 7 25.88 -5.61 -1.54
N CYS A 8 24.62 -5.43 -1.12
CA CYS A 8 24.19 -5.67 0.26
C CYS A 8 24.45 -7.13 0.67
N GLN A 9 24.16 -8.09 -0.19
CA GLN A 9 24.42 -9.49 0.06
C GLN A 9 25.93 -9.76 0.30
N LYS A 10 26.80 -9.22 -0.54
CA LYS A 10 28.26 -9.36 -0.40
C LYS A 10 28.80 -8.75 0.90
N GLU A 11 28.25 -7.61 1.33
CA GLU A 11 28.62 -7.02 2.62
C GLU A 11 28.21 -7.94 3.79
N ILE A 12 26.99 -8.50 3.74
CA ILE A 12 26.50 -9.44 4.75
C ILE A 12 27.37 -10.71 4.76
N GLU A 13 27.70 -11.26 3.59
CA GLU A 13 28.57 -12.45 3.48
C GLU A 13 29.94 -12.19 4.12
N ALA A 14 30.58 -11.04 3.83
CA ALA A 14 31.85 -10.67 4.42
C ALA A 14 31.77 -10.54 5.95
N VAL A 15 30.68 -10.00 6.50
CA VAL A 15 30.42 -9.92 7.94
C VAL A 15 30.26 -11.34 8.54
N ARG A 16 29.58 -12.25 7.83
CA ARG A 16 29.41 -13.64 8.23
C ARG A 16 30.75 -14.39 8.23
N GLU A 17 31.57 -14.21 7.18
CA GLU A 17 32.94 -14.77 7.10
C GLU A 17 33.80 -14.27 8.26
N GLY A 18 33.62 -13.04 8.71
CA GLY A 18 34.23 -12.48 9.92
C GLY A 18 33.74 -13.10 11.23
N GLY A 19 32.80 -14.05 11.19
CA GLY A 19 32.30 -14.82 12.35
C GLY A 19 31.03 -14.27 12.99
N SER A 20 30.43 -13.19 12.51
CA SER A 20 29.18 -12.66 13.08
C SER A 20 28.00 -13.56 12.75
N GLN A 21 27.16 -13.81 13.78
CA GLN A 21 25.88 -14.52 13.64
C GLN A 21 24.67 -13.60 13.95
N LEU A 22 24.91 -12.30 14.09
CA LEU A 22 23.84 -11.33 14.38
C LEU A 22 22.97 -11.13 13.13
N PRO A 23 21.65 -10.89 13.30
CA PRO A 23 20.76 -10.58 12.18
C PRO A 23 21.22 -9.35 11.41
N ALA A 24 21.16 -9.42 10.08
CA ALA A 24 21.46 -8.31 9.19
C ALA A 24 20.19 -7.56 8.80
N THR A 25 20.30 -6.24 8.77
CA THR A 25 19.23 -5.34 8.34
C THR A 25 19.82 -4.10 7.69
N THR A 26 19.00 -3.34 6.97
CA THR A 26 19.35 -2.01 6.46
C THR A 26 18.13 -1.10 6.48
N ASN A 27 18.35 0.21 6.57
CA ASN A 27 17.29 1.20 6.61
C ASN A 27 16.62 1.35 5.23
N LEU A 28 15.34 1.06 5.15
CA LEU A 28 14.53 1.33 3.96
C LEU A 28 13.75 2.65 4.14
N MET A 29 13.30 3.27 3.05
CA MET A 29 12.72 4.62 3.06
C MET A 29 11.24 4.65 2.62
N GLY A 30 10.41 3.75 3.10
CA GLY A 30 8.99 3.73 2.75
C GLY A 30 8.74 3.42 1.26
N PHE A 31 7.82 4.14 0.62
CA PHE A 31 7.55 4.00 -0.82
C PHE A 31 8.63 4.71 -1.65
N TYR A 32 9.87 4.23 -1.55
CA TYR A 32 10.97 4.76 -2.35
C TYR A 32 10.94 4.14 -3.76
N LYS A 33 10.75 5.00 -4.78
CA LYS A 33 10.47 4.54 -6.14
C LYS A 33 11.64 3.78 -6.77
N ASP A 34 12.89 4.18 -6.49
CA ASP A 34 14.07 3.71 -7.24
C ASP A 34 14.56 2.31 -6.86
N LEU A 35 14.01 1.72 -5.78
CA LEU A 35 14.39 0.39 -5.31
C LEU A 35 13.16 -0.50 -5.05
N ASN A 36 13.10 -1.64 -5.70
CA ASN A 36 12.13 -2.69 -5.38
C ASN A 36 12.57 -3.42 -4.12
N TYR A 37 11.92 -3.13 -3.00
CA TYR A 37 12.27 -3.68 -1.70
C TYR A 37 11.95 -5.17 -1.55
N ASN A 38 11.04 -5.72 -2.34
CA ASN A 38 10.77 -7.16 -2.31
C ASN A 38 12.01 -7.99 -2.70
N LYS A 39 12.94 -7.41 -3.47
CA LYS A 39 14.20 -8.09 -3.84
C LYS A 39 15.19 -8.24 -2.67
N PHE A 40 14.95 -7.59 -1.53
CA PHE A 40 15.77 -7.74 -0.32
C PHE A 40 15.25 -8.84 0.62
N GLN A 41 14.09 -9.43 0.35
CA GLN A 41 13.44 -10.39 1.26
C GLN A 41 14.31 -11.61 1.60
N ASP A 42 15.14 -12.07 0.66
CA ASP A 42 16.00 -13.24 0.81
C ASP A 42 17.43 -12.88 1.27
N VAL A 43 17.74 -11.60 1.38
CA VAL A 43 19.06 -11.08 1.75
C VAL A 43 19.08 -10.55 3.16
N LEU A 44 18.02 -9.87 3.59
CA LEU A 44 17.91 -9.30 4.94
C LEU A 44 17.20 -10.26 5.88
N ASP A 45 17.79 -10.48 7.06
CA ASP A 45 17.17 -11.27 8.13
C ASP A 45 15.95 -10.55 8.72
N ILE A 46 16.03 -9.22 8.80
CA ILE A 46 15.00 -8.35 9.35
C ILE A 46 14.79 -7.15 8.42
N ILE A 47 13.55 -6.87 8.06
CA ILE A 47 13.19 -5.63 7.37
C ILE A 47 13.12 -4.49 8.39
N SER A 48 13.72 -3.35 8.04
CA SER A 48 13.61 -2.13 8.84
C SER A 48 13.47 -0.89 7.96
N TRP A 49 12.87 0.16 8.49
CA TRP A 49 12.69 1.39 7.75
C TRP A 49 12.67 2.64 8.62
N ASP A 50 12.87 3.78 7.99
CA ASP A 50 12.94 5.10 8.61
C ASP A 50 11.68 5.90 8.34
N ASN A 51 11.06 6.41 9.41
CA ASN A 51 9.79 7.10 9.31
C ASN A 51 9.80 8.46 10.03
N TYR A 52 9.69 9.52 9.24
CA TYR A 52 9.69 10.90 9.71
C TYR A 52 8.47 11.69 9.18
N PRO A 53 7.24 11.34 9.57
CA PRO A 53 6.05 12.00 9.05
C PRO A 53 5.93 13.45 9.55
N ASP A 54 5.35 14.31 8.70
CA ASP A 54 5.05 15.69 9.06
C ASP A 54 3.65 15.81 9.66
N TRP A 55 3.48 15.26 10.86
CA TRP A 55 2.19 15.16 11.55
C TRP A 55 1.38 16.46 11.66
N HIS A 56 2.04 17.60 11.53
CA HIS A 56 1.40 18.91 11.67
C HIS A 56 1.66 19.79 10.45
N GLY A 57 2.04 19.18 9.34
CA GLY A 57 2.19 19.79 8.04
C GLY A 57 0.86 20.12 7.36
N PRO A 58 0.89 20.45 6.08
CA PRO A 58 -0.31 20.85 5.33
C PRO A 58 -1.23 19.68 4.94
N GLN A 59 -0.72 18.45 4.94
CA GLN A 59 -1.51 17.25 4.61
C GLN A 59 -2.53 16.97 5.71
N ASP A 60 -3.71 16.46 5.33
CA ASP A 60 -4.68 15.97 6.31
C ASP A 60 -4.06 14.90 7.21
N PRO A 61 -4.16 15.03 8.54
CA PRO A 61 -3.48 14.12 9.47
C PRO A 61 -4.03 12.68 9.42
N VAL A 62 -5.28 12.48 9.02
CA VAL A 62 -5.90 11.14 8.87
C VAL A 62 -5.34 10.47 7.61
N ASP A 63 -5.24 11.20 6.51
CA ASP A 63 -4.67 10.69 5.27
C ASP A 63 -3.17 10.38 5.42
N LEU A 64 -2.43 11.23 6.14
CA LEU A 64 -1.03 10.97 6.49
C LEU A 64 -0.92 9.71 7.36
N ALA A 65 -1.77 9.56 8.37
CA ALA A 65 -1.76 8.37 9.22
C ALA A 65 -2.04 7.08 8.43
N ALA A 66 -2.97 7.11 7.48
CA ALA A 66 -3.26 5.97 6.60
C ALA A 66 -2.08 5.65 5.65
N GLU A 67 -1.41 6.66 5.08
CA GLU A 67 -0.21 6.46 4.25
C GLU A 67 0.92 5.80 5.05
N ILE A 68 1.16 6.25 6.28
CA ILE A 68 2.15 5.68 7.19
C ILE A 68 1.77 4.23 7.56
N ALA A 69 0.50 3.97 7.86
CA ALA A 69 -0.01 2.64 8.14
C ALA A 69 0.20 1.69 6.96
N CYS A 70 -0.10 2.13 5.73
CA CYS A 70 0.16 1.39 4.50
C CYS A 70 1.64 1.03 4.37
N THR A 71 2.53 1.97 4.68
CA THR A 71 3.98 1.73 4.62
C THR A 71 4.43 0.72 5.69
N HIS A 72 3.89 0.78 6.89
CA HIS A 72 4.15 -0.23 7.92
C HIS A 72 3.72 -1.62 7.47
N ASP A 73 2.52 -1.75 6.90
CA ASP A 73 2.02 -3.02 6.38
C ASP A 73 2.86 -3.53 5.20
N LEU A 74 3.30 -2.64 4.29
CA LEU A 74 4.22 -2.98 3.22
C LEU A 74 5.51 -3.59 3.79
N MET A 75 6.15 -2.95 4.78
CA MET A 75 7.39 -3.45 5.39
C MET A 75 7.20 -4.81 6.06
N ARG A 76 6.08 -5.00 6.76
CA ARG A 76 5.72 -6.29 7.35
C ARG A 76 5.55 -7.37 6.28
N CYS A 77 4.98 -7.05 5.13
CA CYS A 77 4.64 -8.01 4.08
C CYS A 77 5.83 -8.44 3.21
N ILE A 78 6.94 -7.69 3.17
CA ILE A 78 8.11 -8.05 2.33
C ILE A 78 8.57 -9.48 2.64
N ASN A 79 8.80 -9.81 3.92
CA ASN A 79 9.18 -11.17 4.34
C ASN A 79 8.14 -11.84 5.28
N GLN A 80 6.93 -11.27 5.39
CA GLN A 80 5.83 -11.76 6.24
C GLN A 80 6.24 -11.97 7.71
N LYS A 81 7.05 -11.08 8.21
CA LYS A 81 7.57 -11.07 9.60
C LYS A 81 7.43 -9.68 10.21
N PRO A 82 7.49 -9.57 11.53
CA PRO A 82 7.64 -8.27 12.17
C PRO A 82 8.83 -7.50 11.61
N PHE A 83 8.69 -6.19 11.49
CA PHE A 83 9.73 -5.27 11.03
C PHE A 83 10.26 -4.43 12.21
N LEU A 84 11.30 -3.65 11.97
CA LEU A 84 11.80 -2.66 12.91
C LEU A 84 11.55 -1.25 12.38
N LEU A 85 10.95 -0.39 13.20
CA LEU A 85 11.02 1.06 12.96
C LEU A 85 12.41 1.51 13.41
N MET A 86 13.35 1.52 12.44
CA MET A 86 14.78 1.72 12.70
C MET A 86 15.10 3.16 13.05
N GLU A 87 14.46 4.10 12.37
CA GLU A 87 14.60 5.51 12.68
C GLU A 87 13.25 6.21 12.77
N SER A 88 13.15 7.05 13.77
CA SER A 88 12.09 8.06 13.91
C SER A 88 12.64 9.21 14.77
N THR A 89 11.91 10.32 14.84
CA THR A 89 12.30 11.38 15.77
C THR A 89 11.30 11.51 16.92
N PRO A 90 11.77 11.69 18.15
CA PRO A 90 10.86 11.94 19.29
C PRO A 90 10.24 13.34 19.23
N SER A 91 10.79 14.29 18.45
CA SER A 91 10.29 15.67 18.40
C SER A 91 10.16 16.22 16.97
N THR A 92 11.23 16.62 16.33
CA THR A 92 11.25 17.29 15.02
C THR A 92 12.47 16.89 14.20
N VAL A 93 12.43 17.15 12.91
CA VAL A 93 13.58 17.02 12.00
C VAL A 93 14.19 18.39 11.70
N ASN A 94 15.29 18.43 10.93
CA ASN A 94 15.99 19.68 10.62
C ASN A 94 16.17 19.96 9.11
N TRP A 95 15.69 19.06 8.25
CA TRP A 95 15.91 19.15 6.79
C TRP A 95 14.71 19.69 5.99
N ARG A 96 13.54 19.90 6.62
CA ARG A 96 12.39 20.50 5.95
C ARG A 96 12.52 22.01 5.88
N SER A 97 11.84 22.62 4.92
CA SER A 97 11.74 24.10 4.83
C SER A 97 11.12 24.70 6.10
N ALA A 98 10.18 23.99 6.72
CA ALA A 98 9.64 24.27 8.05
C ALA A 98 9.41 22.97 8.80
N SER A 99 10.04 22.79 9.95
CA SER A 99 9.95 21.58 10.76
C SER A 99 9.14 21.87 12.01
N LYS A 100 7.87 21.47 12.00
CA LYS A 100 6.98 21.61 13.16
C LYS A 100 7.32 20.61 14.25
N LEU A 101 7.16 21.03 15.50
CA LEU A 101 7.27 20.14 16.65
C LEU A 101 6.09 19.15 16.69
N LYS A 102 6.35 17.92 17.02
CA LYS A 102 5.28 16.99 17.43
C LYS A 102 4.55 17.56 18.65
N ARG A 103 3.24 17.67 18.57
CA ARG A 103 2.40 18.08 19.69
C ARG A 103 2.43 17.01 20.80
N PRO A 104 2.15 17.39 22.04
CA PRO A 104 2.04 16.43 23.14
C PRO A 104 1.13 15.25 22.79
N GLY A 105 1.59 14.02 23.07
CA GLY A 105 0.87 12.79 22.77
C GLY A 105 1.08 12.22 21.35
N MET A 106 1.45 13.04 20.36
CA MET A 106 1.62 12.56 18.98
C MET A 106 2.79 11.55 18.86
N HIS A 107 3.86 11.73 19.63
CA HIS A 107 4.97 10.77 19.65
C HIS A 107 4.51 9.38 20.11
N MET A 108 3.71 9.30 21.17
CA MET A 108 3.14 8.04 21.64
C MET A 108 2.19 7.43 20.62
N LEU A 109 1.27 8.23 20.04
CA LEU A 109 0.29 7.75 19.07
C LEU A 109 0.96 7.15 17.83
N SER A 110 1.91 7.85 17.22
CA SER A 110 2.63 7.38 16.04
C SER A 110 3.49 6.13 16.32
N SER A 111 4.06 6.03 17.50
CA SER A 111 4.85 4.85 17.91
C SER A 111 3.96 3.62 18.13
N LEU A 112 2.81 3.81 18.78
CA LEU A 112 1.84 2.72 18.96
C LEU A 112 1.21 2.28 17.63
N GLN A 113 1.03 3.18 16.66
CA GLN A 113 0.61 2.82 15.31
C GLN A 113 1.63 1.86 14.67
N ALA A 114 2.92 2.15 14.74
CA ALA A 114 3.94 1.26 14.20
C ALA A 114 3.88 -0.14 14.83
N VAL A 115 3.71 -0.22 16.16
CA VAL A 115 3.55 -1.50 16.86
C VAL A 115 2.26 -2.22 16.45
N ALA A 116 1.15 -1.51 16.33
CA ALA A 116 -0.13 -2.09 15.89
C ALA A 116 -0.07 -2.67 14.47
N HIS A 117 0.80 -2.13 13.60
CA HIS A 117 1.06 -2.64 12.24
C HIS A 117 2.23 -3.64 12.16
N GLY A 118 2.73 -4.14 13.31
CA GLY A 118 3.69 -5.24 13.37
C GLY A 118 5.15 -4.85 13.57
N SER A 119 5.45 -3.61 13.97
CA SER A 119 6.81 -3.27 14.38
C SER A 119 7.16 -3.84 15.75
N ASN A 120 8.31 -4.50 15.86
CA ASN A 120 8.86 -4.99 17.12
C ASN A 120 9.74 -3.95 17.85
N SER A 121 9.92 -2.75 17.26
CA SER A 121 10.70 -1.69 17.90
C SER A 121 10.24 -0.31 17.47
N VAL A 122 10.56 0.67 18.32
CA VAL A 122 10.52 2.10 17.96
C VAL A 122 11.88 2.68 18.32
N GLN A 123 12.70 2.95 17.33
CA GLN A 123 14.05 3.46 17.51
C GLN A 123 14.13 4.92 17.07
N TYR A 124 15.12 5.64 17.60
CA TYR A 124 15.23 7.07 17.42
C TYR A 124 16.56 7.48 16.83
N PHE A 125 16.52 8.29 15.81
CA PHE A 125 17.58 9.22 15.50
C PHE A 125 17.17 10.57 16.11
N GLN A 126 17.79 11.00 17.28
CA GLN A 126 18.90 10.35 17.93
C GLN A 126 18.75 10.38 19.46
N TRP A 127 19.64 9.68 20.18
CA TRP A 127 19.64 9.72 21.66
C TRP A 127 19.94 11.11 22.18
N ARG A 128 21.03 11.74 21.70
CA ARG A 128 21.51 13.05 22.15
C ARG A 128 21.81 13.94 20.96
N LYS A 129 21.31 15.19 20.97
CA LYS A 129 21.60 16.17 19.92
C LYS A 129 23.10 16.38 19.75
N GLY A 130 23.55 16.33 18.50
CA GLY A 130 24.89 16.68 18.09
C GLY A 130 25.17 18.17 18.34
N ARG A 131 26.44 18.50 18.70
CA ARG A 131 26.86 19.88 18.95
C ARG A 131 27.19 20.67 17.67
N GLY A 132 27.46 19.97 16.59
CA GLY A 132 27.91 20.55 15.32
C GLY A 132 27.27 19.82 14.13
N ALA A 133 27.82 20.13 12.95
CA ALA A 133 27.36 19.64 11.65
C ALA A 133 25.90 20.03 11.30
N CYS A 134 25.40 19.54 10.17
CA CYS A 134 24.07 19.91 9.65
C CYS A 134 22.93 19.43 10.53
N GLU A 135 23.09 18.31 11.26
CA GLU A 135 22.04 17.68 12.08
C GLU A 135 22.01 18.16 13.55
N LYS A 136 22.77 19.20 13.89
CA LYS A 136 22.82 19.73 15.28
C LYS A 136 21.45 20.16 15.84
N PHE A 137 20.46 20.41 14.97
CA PHE A 137 19.08 20.76 15.35
C PHE A 137 18.08 19.62 15.12
N HIS A 138 18.53 18.46 14.64
CA HIS A 138 17.65 17.29 14.56
C HIS A 138 17.11 16.91 15.94
N GLY A 139 15.88 16.41 15.99
CA GLY A 139 15.24 15.97 17.23
C GLY A 139 16.04 14.85 17.90
N ALA A 140 16.05 14.87 19.22
CA ALA A 140 16.70 13.84 20.02
C ALA A 140 15.91 13.63 21.31
N VAL A 141 16.13 12.48 21.96
CA VAL A 141 15.59 12.20 23.28
C VAL A 141 16.16 13.18 24.31
N LEU A 142 17.47 13.39 24.26
CA LEU A 142 18.19 14.34 25.11
C LEU A 142 18.70 15.51 24.23
N ASP A 143 18.20 16.71 24.48
CA ASP A 143 18.60 17.90 23.73
C ASP A 143 19.88 18.56 24.28
N HIS A 144 20.25 19.74 23.73
CA HIS A 144 21.45 20.48 24.17
C HIS A 144 21.39 20.94 25.63
N TYR A 145 20.19 21.05 26.22
CA TYR A 145 20.03 21.35 27.64
C TYR A 145 20.56 20.20 28.52
N GLY A 146 20.49 18.97 28.03
CA GLY A 146 21.15 17.81 28.62
C GLY A 146 20.50 17.27 29.90
N LYS A 147 19.22 17.58 30.15
CA LYS A 147 18.48 17.12 31.34
C LYS A 147 17.24 16.33 30.96
N SER A 148 16.78 15.52 31.90
CA SER A 148 15.65 14.61 31.73
C SER A 148 14.27 15.22 32.03
N ASP A 149 14.18 16.46 32.46
CA ASP A 149 12.94 17.15 32.80
C ASP A 149 12.25 17.82 31.60
N THR A 150 12.80 17.66 30.39
CA THR A 150 12.17 18.16 29.17
C THR A 150 10.95 17.35 28.77
N ARG A 151 9.99 18.00 28.10
CA ARG A 151 8.78 17.33 27.61
C ARG A 151 9.07 16.10 26.75
N VAL A 152 10.01 16.24 25.82
CA VAL A 152 10.38 15.15 24.86
C VAL A 152 10.95 13.94 25.62
N PHE A 153 11.87 14.17 26.57
CA PHE A 153 12.42 13.09 27.39
C PHE A 153 11.33 12.38 28.19
N GLN A 154 10.45 13.13 28.84
CA GLN A 154 9.37 12.58 29.66
C GLN A 154 8.33 11.83 28.82
N GLU A 155 8.02 12.27 27.61
CA GLU A 155 7.13 11.56 26.69
C GLU A 155 7.76 10.25 26.21
N THR A 156 9.07 10.26 25.89
CA THR A 156 9.80 9.05 25.48
C THR A 156 9.88 8.03 26.62
N ALA A 157 10.16 8.48 27.85
CA ALA A 157 10.18 7.60 29.01
C ALA A 157 8.80 6.96 29.28
N ARG A 158 7.70 7.76 29.17
CA ARG A 158 6.34 7.22 29.31
C ARG A 158 6.01 6.21 28.22
N LEU A 159 6.45 6.45 26.98
CA LEU A 159 6.28 5.49 25.88
C LEU A 159 7.03 4.18 26.18
N GLY A 160 8.29 4.26 26.63
CA GLY A 160 9.07 3.08 27.02
C GLY A 160 8.34 2.20 28.04
N ASN A 161 7.84 2.81 29.11
CA ASN A 161 7.05 2.11 30.14
C ASN A 161 5.76 1.49 29.56
N ARG A 162 5.11 2.17 28.60
CA ARG A 162 3.92 1.63 27.94
C ARG A 162 4.26 0.42 27.07
N LEU A 163 5.33 0.49 26.29
CA LEU A 163 5.78 -0.61 25.43
C LEU A 163 6.21 -1.84 26.21
N GLU A 164 6.84 -1.67 27.36
CA GLU A 164 7.17 -2.77 28.26
C GLU A 164 5.92 -3.55 28.67
N GLY A 165 4.83 -2.86 28.99
CA GLY A 165 3.53 -3.46 29.31
C GLY A 165 2.82 -4.13 28.11
N LEU A 166 3.32 -3.95 26.88
CA LEU A 166 2.78 -4.53 25.64
C LEU A 166 3.65 -5.66 25.07
N SER A 167 4.63 -6.17 25.82
CA SER A 167 5.58 -7.18 25.32
C SER A 167 4.92 -8.45 24.74
N GLN A 168 3.73 -8.79 25.20
CA GLN A 168 2.95 -9.92 24.67
C GLN A 168 2.52 -9.73 23.20
N VAL A 169 2.38 -8.48 22.73
CA VAL A 169 2.00 -8.17 21.33
C VAL A 169 3.10 -8.65 20.36
N CYS A 170 4.37 -8.64 20.75
CA CYS A 170 5.47 -9.12 19.92
C CYS A 170 5.36 -10.61 19.52
N LYS A 171 4.46 -11.37 20.15
CA LYS A 171 4.23 -12.80 19.86
C LYS A 171 3.00 -13.04 19.00
N THR A 172 2.29 -11.97 18.62
CA THR A 172 1.07 -12.07 17.81
C THR A 172 1.40 -11.82 16.34
N ASN A 173 0.68 -12.49 15.46
CA ASN A 173 0.74 -12.27 14.03
C ASN A 173 -0.65 -11.91 13.51
N LEU A 174 -0.74 -10.82 12.77
CA LEU A 174 -1.93 -10.51 11.98
C LEU A 174 -2.02 -11.51 10.82
N LYS A 175 -3.24 -11.96 10.54
CA LYS A 175 -3.59 -12.75 9.35
C LYS A 175 -4.71 -12.03 8.61
N PRO A 176 -4.42 -10.98 7.84
CA PRO A 176 -5.42 -10.28 7.07
C PRO A 176 -6.11 -11.21 6.06
N GLN A 177 -7.41 -11.06 5.93
CA GLN A 177 -8.20 -11.79 4.93
C GLN A 177 -8.27 -11.03 3.59
N ALA A 178 -7.75 -9.80 3.57
CA ALA A 178 -7.67 -8.97 2.38
C ALA A 178 -6.21 -8.63 2.02
N ALA A 179 -5.93 -8.51 0.73
CA ALA A 179 -4.66 -8.03 0.22
C ALA A 179 -4.85 -6.99 -0.90
N ILE A 180 -3.92 -6.07 -0.99
CA ILE A 180 -3.80 -5.13 -2.12
C ILE A 180 -2.47 -5.41 -2.82
N LEU A 181 -2.53 -5.57 -4.13
CA LEU A 181 -1.33 -5.72 -4.96
C LEU A 181 -0.64 -4.38 -5.14
N PHE A 182 0.62 -4.32 -4.76
CA PHE A 182 1.53 -3.22 -5.03
C PHE A 182 2.84 -3.76 -5.59
N ASP A 183 3.21 -3.32 -6.77
CA ASP A 183 4.38 -3.83 -7.46
C ASP A 183 5.25 -2.70 -8.02
N TRP A 184 6.54 -2.67 -7.70
CA TRP A 184 7.47 -1.64 -8.17
C TRP A 184 7.69 -1.67 -9.68
N GLU A 185 7.76 -2.87 -10.27
CA GLU A 185 7.98 -3.00 -11.70
C GLU A 185 6.74 -2.53 -12.48
N ASN A 186 5.53 -2.79 -11.94
CA ASN A 186 4.31 -2.19 -12.45
C ASN A 186 4.31 -0.65 -12.31
N TRP A 187 4.79 -0.13 -11.17
CA TRP A 187 4.90 1.32 -10.97
C TRP A 187 5.80 1.96 -12.02
N TRP A 188 6.99 1.38 -12.25
CA TRP A 188 7.92 1.87 -13.26
C TRP A 188 7.34 1.78 -14.67
N ALA A 189 6.77 0.63 -15.05
CA ALA A 189 6.17 0.42 -16.37
C ALA A 189 5.00 1.37 -16.63
N ALA A 190 4.11 1.54 -15.64
CA ALA A 190 2.97 2.46 -15.77
C ALA A 190 3.40 3.92 -15.96
N GLU A 191 4.44 4.38 -15.26
CA GLU A 191 4.94 5.75 -15.40
C GLU A 191 5.80 5.97 -16.66
N ASP A 192 6.44 4.93 -17.19
CA ASP A 192 7.19 4.98 -18.45
C ASP A 192 6.26 4.83 -19.67
N SER A 193 5.04 4.34 -19.47
CA SER A 193 4.07 4.15 -20.52
C SER A 193 3.68 5.49 -21.17
N GLN A 194 3.62 5.50 -22.51
CA GLN A 194 3.06 6.61 -23.28
C GLN A 194 1.64 6.24 -23.71
N GLY A 195 0.70 6.40 -22.80
CA GLY A 195 -0.69 6.01 -22.97
C GLY A 195 -1.63 7.21 -23.12
N PRO A 196 -2.90 7.05 -22.77
CA PRO A 196 -3.87 8.15 -22.78
C PRO A 196 -3.47 9.32 -21.87
N ARG A 197 -2.71 9.07 -20.81
CA ARG A 197 -2.06 10.11 -19.97
C ARG A 197 -0.56 9.83 -19.89
N ASN A 198 0.24 10.77 -20.37
CA ASN A 198 1.72 10.68 -20.32
C ASN A 198 2.31 11.28 -19.05
N SER A 199 1.49 11.90 -18.22
CA SER A 199 1.85 12.44 -16.91
C SER A 199 0.66 12.33 -15.96
N GLY A 200 0.93 12.22 -14.66
CA GLY A 200 -0.13 12.13 -13.66
C GLY A 200 -0.85 10.78 -13.63
N LEU A 201 -0.19 9.70 -14.04
CA LEU A 201 -0.60 8.34 -13.70
C LEU A 201 -0.15 8.07 -12.26
N HIS A 202 -1.06 8.26 -11.32
CA HIS A 202 -0.76 8.23 -9.89
C HIS A 202 -0.94 6.81 -9.33
N TYR A 203 -0.06 5.86 -9.74
CA TYR A 203 -0.19 4.46 -9.31
C TYR A 203 -0.12 4.29 -7.78
N LYS A 204 0.90 4.86 -7.14
CA LYS A 204 1.04 4.81 -5.68
C LYS A 204 -0.18 5.41 -4.98
N GLU A 205 -0.64 6.57 -5.42
CA GLU A 205 -1.79 7.27 -4.85
C GLU A 205 -3.09 6.47 -5.07
N THR A 206 -3.20 5.75 -6.19
CA THR A 206 -4.32 4.84 -6.44
C THR A 206 -4.31 3.68 -5.46
N VAL A 207 -3.17 3.03 -5.22
CA VAL A 207 -3.02 1.99 -4.20
C VAL A 207 -3.38 2.54 -2.82
N LEU A 208 -2.88 3.73 -2.46
CA LEU A 208 -3.18 4.39 -1.19
C LEU A 208 -4.66 4.73 -1.03
N ALA A 209 -5.37 5.10 -2.09
CA ALA A 209 -6.81 5.38 -2.03
C ALA A 209 -7.61 4.11 -1.64
N HIS A 210 -7.27 2.97 -2.24
CA HIS A 210 -7.85 1.68 -1.86
C HIS A 210 -7.49 1.29 -0.42
N TYR A 211 -6.21 1.40 -0.04
CA TYR A 211 -5.76 1.09 1.32
C TYR A 211 -6.45 1.96 2.38
N ARG A 212 -6.56 3.27 2.14
CA ARG A 212 -7.20 4.24 3.04
C ARG A 212 -8.64 3.85 3.37
N ALA A 213 -9.36 3.27 2.43
CA ALA A 213 -10.72 2.80 2.66
C ALA A 213 -10.75 1.63 3.66
N PHE A 214 -9.90 0.62 3.49
CA PHE A 214 -9.76 -0.49 4.45
C PHE A 214 -9.35 0.01 5.84
N TRP A 215 -8.35 0.90 5.88
CA TRP A 215 -7.86 1.48 7.13
C TRP A 215 -8.97 2.26 7.88
N LYS A 216 -9.77 3.08 7.17
CA LYS A 216 -10.92 3.80 7.74
C LYS A 216 -12.02 2.85 8.25
N LEU A 217 -12.16 1.68 7.65
CA LEU A 217 -13.11 0.63 8.07
C LEU A 217 -12.56 -0.26 9.19
N GLY A 218 -11.31 -0.10 9.59
CA GLY A 218 -10.65 -0.95 10.59
C GLY A 218 -10.37 -2.37 10.12
N ILE A 219 -10.27 -2.60 8.81
CA ILE A 219 -10.04 -3.91 8.19
C ILE A 219 -8.54 -4.06 7.93
N PRO A 220 -7.86 -5.05 8.54
CA PRO A 220 -6.46 -5.33 8.25
C PRO A 220 -6.24 -5.78 6.81
N VAL A 221 -5.15 -5.30 6.20
CA VAL A 221 -4.81 -5.59 4.80
C VAL A 221 -3.33 -5.86 4.68
N ASP A 222 -2.95 -6.84 3.86
CA ASP A 222 -1.58 -7.06 3.41
C ASP A 222 -1.32 -6.27 2.12
N ILE A 223 -0.10 -5.73 2.01
CA ILE A 223 0.40 -5.10 0.77
C ILE A 223 1.43 -6.04 0.17
N ILE A 224 1.08 -6.70 -0.92
CA ILE A 224 1.88 -7.77 -1.51
C ILE A 224 2.20 -7.49 -2.98
N ASP A 225 3.31 -8.03 -3.47
CA ASP A 225 3.64 -7.95 -4.89
C ASP A 225 3.06 -9.12 -5.71
N MET A 226 3.26 -9.08 -7.02
CA MET A 226 2.78 -10.11 -7.93
C MET A 226 3.47 -11.47 -7.77
N GLU A 227 4.60 -11.54 -7.07
CA GLU A 227 5.32 -12.81 -6.85
C GLU A 227 4.67 -13.65 -5.75
N LYS A 228 3.94 -13.00 -4.82
CA LYS A 228 3.28 -13.68 -3.69
C LYS A 228 2.09 -14.52 -4.12
N GLU A 229 1.75 -15.51 -3.29
CA GLU A 229 0.56 -16.35 -3.48
C GLU A 229 -0.70 -15.65 -2.95
N LEU A 230 -1.83 -15.88 -3.63
CA LEU A 230 -3.11 -15.26 -3.30
C LEU A 230 -4.03 -16.17 -2.47
N SER A 231 -3.70 -17.46 -2.35
CA SER A 231 -4.58 -18.50 -1.78
C SER A 231 -4.91 -18.31 -0.29
N GLY A 232 -4.18 -17.45 0.42
CA GLY A 232 -4.43 -17.15 1.84
C GLY A 232 -5.48 -16.08 2.09
N TYR A 233 -5.98 -15.41 1.04
CA TYR A 233 -6.89 -14.28 1.16
C TYR A 233 -8.31 -14.63 0.70
N GLN A 234 -9.29 -13.85 1.14
CA GLN A 234 -10.68 -13.92 0.67
C GLN A 234 -10.97 -12.79 -0.33
N LEU A 235 -10.30 -11.65 -0.16
CA LEU A 235 -10.42 -10.47 -1.01
C LEU A 235 -9.04 -10.02 -1.49
N VAL A 236 -8.87 -9.90 -2.81
CA VAL A 236 -7.66 -9.32 -3.42
C VAL A 236 -8.04 -8.13 -4.26
N VAL A 237 -7.34 -7.02 -4.06
CA VAL A 237 -7.50 -5.79 -4.84
C VAL A 237 -6.26 -5.60 -5.71
N ALA A 238 -6.46 -5.40 -7.00
CA ALA A 238 -5.43 -5.20 -8.02
C ALA A 238 -5.58 -3.81 -8.67
N PRO A 239 -5.16 -2.73 -7.99
CA PRO A 239 -5.35 -1.38 -8.48
C PRO A 239 -4.40 -1.09 -9.65
N MET A 240 -4.92 -0.61 -10.79
CA MET A 240 -4.11 -0.09 -11.89
C MET A 240 -2.93 -0.99 -12.25
N LEU A 241 -3.19 -2.31 -12.37
CA LEU A 241 -2.17 -3.31 -12.61
C LEU A 241 -1.85 -3.38 -14.11
N TYR A 242 -1.17 -2.35 -14.62
CA TYR A 242 -0.82 -2.14 -16.03
C TYR A 242 0.00 -3.31 -16.60
N LEU A 243 1.04 -3.69 -15.89
CA LEU A 243 1.96 -4.78 -16.21
C LEU A 243 1.53 -6.08 -15.53
N TYR A 244 1.33 -7.15 -16.30
CA TYR A 244 1.17 -8.50 -15.75
C TYR A 244 2.49 -9.25 -15.84
N ARG A 245 3.15 -9.49 -14.70
CA ARG A 245 4.37 -10.29 -14.56
C ARG A 245 4.16 -11.43 -13.53
N ALA A 246 5.17 -12.29 -13.37
CA ALA A 246 5.19 -13.37 -12.36
C ALA A 246 3.94 -14.27 -12.38
N ASN A 247 3.36 -14.48 -13.57
CA ASN A 247 2.14 -15.25 -13.78
C ASN A 247 0.92 -14.74 -12.99
N ILE A 248 0.86 -13.45 -12.68
CA ILE A 248 -0.21 -12.88 -11.84
C ILE A 248 -1.60 -13.11 -12.45
N ALA A 249 -1.75 -13.07 -13.76
CA ALA A 249 -3.05 -13.33 -14.41
C ALA A 249 -3.57 -14.74 -14.07
N GLU A 250 -2.73 -15.76 -14.16
CA GLU A 250 -3.10 -17.13 -13.80
C GLU A 250 -3.36 -17.29 -12.30
N LYS A 251 -2.58 -16.60 -11.44
CA LYS A 251 -2.83 -16.58 -9.99
C LYS A 251 -4.18 -15.96 -9.66
N MET A 252 -4.51 -14.80 -10.25
CA MET A 252 -5.80 -14.12 -10.07
C MET A 252 -6.95 -14.98 -10.61
N LYS A 253 -6.80 -15.57 -11.78
CA LYS A 253 -7.79 -16.49 -12.37
C LYS A 253 -8.09 -17.65 -11.44
N LYS A 254 -7.06 -18.37 -10.99
CA LYS A 254 -7.17 -19.49 -10.05
C LYS A 254 -7.77 -19.06 -8.71
N PHE A 255 -7.39 -17.89 -8.20
CA PHE A 255 -7.94 -17.35 -6.97
C PHE A 255 -9.46 -17.18 -7.05
N VAL A 256 -9.96 -16.56 -8.13
CA VAL A 256 -11.40 -16.38 -8.33
C VAL A 256 -12.09 -17.73 -8.59
N GLU A 257 -11.51 -18.60 -9.41
CA GLU A 257 -12.06 -19.91 -9.71
C GLU A 257 -12.31 -20.74 -8.43
N LEU A 258 -11.45 -20.63 -7.44
CA LEU A 258 -11.53 -21.34 -6.16
C LEU A 258 -12.46 -20.68 -5.13
N GLY A 259 -12.99 -19.50 -5.40
CA GLY A 259 -13.98 -18.84 -4.54
C GLY A 259 -13.55 -17.47 -3.99
N GLY A 260 -12.36 -16.99 -4.34
CA GLY A 260 -11.88 -15.68 -3.94
C GLY A 260 -12.67 -14.54 -4.61
N THR A 261 -12.66 -13.38 -3.98
CA THR A 261 -13.20 -12.15 -4.52
C THR A 261 -12.07 -11.25 -5.00
N LEU A 262 -12.05 -10.92 -6.30
CA LEU A 262 -11.05 -10.06 -6.93
C LEU A 262 -11.68 -8.70 -7.27
N VAL A 263 -10.96 -7.63 -7.01
CA VAL A 263 -11.28 -6.29 -7.50
C VAL A 263 -10.14 -5.83 -8.42
N GLY A 264 -10.39 -5.78 -9.73
CA GLY A 264 -9.50 -5.14 -10.69
C GLY A 264 -9.99 -3.74 -11.02
N THR A 265 -9.09 -2.89 -11.50
CA THR A 265 -9.46 -1.52 -11.87
C THR A 265 -9.02 -1.18 -13.29
N TYR A 266 -9.44 0.00 -13.74
CA TYR A 266 -9.01 0.61 -14.99
C TYR A 266 -7.50 0.51 -15.21
N TRP A 267 -7.06 0.63 -16.46
CA TRP A 267 -5.63 0.59 -16.84
C TRP A 267 -4.92 -0.69 -16.37
N SER A 268 -5.59 -1.85 -16.44
CA SER A 268 -5.05 -3.13 -15.98
C SER A 268 -4.89 -4.14 -17.12
N GLY A 269 -3.83 -4.96 -17.04
CA GLY A 269 -3.56 -6.02 -18.01
C GLY A 269 -3.31 -5.50 -19.43
N ILE A 270 -2.61 -4.38 -19.54
CA ILE A 270 -2.29 -3.76 -20.83
C ILE A 270 -1.09 -4.46 -21.47
N VAL A 271 -0.03 -4.71 -20.69
CA VAL A 271 1.22 -5.31 -21.16
C VAL A 271 1.61 -6.54 -20.36
N ASN A 272 2.41 -7.41 -20.98
CA ASN A 272 3.04 -8.57 -20.35
C ASN A 272 4.38 -8.18 -19.68
N ASP A 273 5.09 -9.17 -19.15
CA ASP A 273 6.38 -9.03 -18.46
C ASP A 273 7.55 -8.51 -19.33
N THR A 274 7.35 -8.37 -20.62
CA THR A 274 8.30 -7.78 -21.57
C THR A 274 7.82 -6.42 -22.11
N ASP A 275 6.83 -5.82 -21.45
CA ASP A 275 6.21 -4.53 -21.81
C ASP A 275 5.60 -4.53 -23.23
N LEU A 276 5.10 -5.68 -23.67
CA LEU A 276 4.38 -5.81 -24.94
C LEU A 276 2.88 -5.90 -24.66
N CYS A 277 2.10 -5.09 -25.39
CA CYS A 277 0.63 -5.11 -25.30
C CYS A 277 0.09 -6.51 -25.62
N TYR A 278 -0.88 -6.93 -24.81
CA TYR A 278 -1.63 -8.14 -25.11
C TYR A 278 -2.41 -8.00 -26.42
N LEU A 279 -2.38 -9.06 -27.22
CA LEU A 279 -3.21 -9.17 -28.42
C LEU A 279 -4.53 -9.88 -28.07
N GLY A 280 -5.62 -9.45 -28.67
CA GLY A 280 -6.94 -10.09 -28.48
C GLY A 280 -7.85 -9.36 -27.48
N GLY A 281 -7.41 -8.26 -26.89
CA GLY A 281 -8.22 -7.41 -26.01
C GLY A 281 -7.66 -7.27 -24.59
N MET A 282 -8.16 -6.29 -23.89
CA MET A 282 -7.78 -5.91 -22.53
C MET A 282 -8.98 -6.13 -21.58
N PRO A 283 -8.75 -6.47 -20.31
CA PRO A 283 -7.49 -6.91 -19.68
C PRO A 283 -6.96 -8.21 -20.29
N GLY A 284 -5.63 -8.23 -20.56
CA GLY A 284 -4.94 -9.37 -21.17
C GLY A 284 -4.78 -10.58 -20.26
N GLY A 285 -3.98 -11.59 -20.70
CA GLY A 285 -3.67 -12.77 -19.91
C GLY A 285 -4.89 -13.65 -19.54
N GLY A 286 -5.99 -13.57 -20.30
CA GLY A 286 -7.24 -14.30 -19.99
C GLY A 286 -8.13 -13.60 -18.96
N MET A 287 -7.74 -12.45 -18.43
CA MET A 287 -8.51 -11.75 -17.40
C MET A 287 -9.80 -11.12 -17.94
N ALA A 288 -9.90 -10.84 -19.24
CA ALA A 288 -11.16 -10.43 -19.88
C ALA A 288 -12.30 -11.44 -19.65
N GLU A 289 -11.99 -12.74 -19.65
CA GLU A 289 -12.95 -13.82 -19.31
C GLU A 289 -13.31 -13.80 -17.82
N VAL A 290 -12.31 -13.64 -16.95
CA VAL A 290 -12.52 -13.61 -15.49
C VAL A 290 -13.39 -12.42 -15.09
N PHE A 291 -13.13 -11.23 -15.63
CA PHE A 291 -13.97 -10.03 -15.40
C PHE A 291 -15.26 -10.03 -16.22
N GLY A 292 -15.39 -10.93 -17.20
CA GLY A 292 -16.58 -11.04 -18.05
C GLY A 292 -16.83 -9.80 -18.93
N LEU A 293 -15.77 -9.13 -19.35
CA LEU A 293 -15.80 -7.88 -20.13
C LEU A 293 -14.55 -7.73 -21.01
N ARG A 294 -14.56 -6.73 -21.85
CA ARG A 294 -13.36 -6.21 -22.53
C ARG A 294 -13.36 -4.69 -22.53
N SER A 295 -12.21 -4.07 -22.36
CA SER A 295 -12.02 -2.65 -22.61
C SER A 295 -11.82 -2.40 -24.11
N GLU A 296 -12.54 -1.44 -24.67
CA GLU A 296 -12.43 -1.08 -26.10
C GLU A 296 -11.64 0.21 -26.29
N GLU A 297 -11.86 1.19 -25.44
CA GLU A 297 -11.22 2.50 -25.48
C GLU A 297 -10.94 2.97 -24.06
N ILE A 298 -10.01 3.91 -23.93
CA ILE A 298 -9.68 4.52 -22.64
C ILE A 298 -9.68 6.04 -22.85
N ASP A 299 -10.59 6.72 -22.16
CA ASP A 299 -10.66 8.17 -22.16
C ASP A 299 -9.83 8.74 -21.00
N ALA A 300 -9.11 9.83 -21.29
CA ALA A 300 -8.30 10.55 -20.31
C ALA A 300 -8.92 11.92 -20.01
N LEU A 301 -9.26 12.14 -18.76
CA LEU A 301 -9.76 13.42 -18.28
C LEU A 301 -8.60 14.37 -17.95
N TYR A 302 -8.73 15.64 -18.36
CA TYR A 302 -7.76 16.67 -17.95
C TYR A 302 -7.81 16.95 -16.45
N ASP A 303 -6.73 17.52 -15.90
CA ASP A 303 -6.71 17.95 -14.51
C ASP A 303 -7.86 18.96 -14.25
N GLY A 304 -8.66 18.65 -13.22
CA GLY A 304 -9.86 19.42 -12.89
C GLY A 304 -11.10 19.08 -13.71
N GLN A 305 -10.99 18.18 -14.69
CA GLN A 305 -12.15 17.59 -15.38
C GLN A 305 -12.63 16.36 -14.62
N TYR A 306 -13.94 16.16 -14.59
CA TYR A 306 -14.58 15.06 -13.89
C TYR A 306 -15.71 14.47 -14.71
N ASN A 307 -15.88 13.17 -14.63
CA ASN A 307 -17.12 12.46 -14.93
C ASN A 307 -17.75 12.02 -13.60
N ALA A 308 -18.83 11.29 -13.64
CA ALA A 308 -19.50 10.77 -12.45
C ALA A 308 -20.05 9.37 -12.67
N MET A 309 -20.31 8.69 -11.57
CA MET A 309 -21.06 7.45 -11.53
C MET A 309 -21.96 7.41 -10.30
N SER A 310 -23.07 6.69 -10.34
CA SER A 310 -23.92 6.44 -9.19
C SER A 310 -23.79 5.00 -8.71
N PHE A 311 -23.57 4.82 -7.41
CA PHE A 311 -23.53 3.52 -6.77
C PHE A 311 -24.36 3.53 -5.49
N GLN A 312 -25.30 2.59 -5.34
CA GLN A 312 -26.22 2.53 -4.19
C GLN A 312 -27.01 3.84 -3.95
N GLY A 313 -27.33 4.57 -5.01
CA GLY A 313 -28.06 5.84 -4.93
C GLY A 313 -27.21 7.06 -4.54
N VAL A 314 -25.91 6.88 -4.35
CA VAL A 314 -24.95 7.98 -4.11
C VAL A 314 -24.16 8.26 -5.37
N ARG A 315 -24.00 9.55 -5.70
CA ARG A 315 -23.22 10.02 -6.85
C ARG A 315 -21.78 10.30 -6.45
N TYR A 316 -20.82 9.72 -7.18
CA TYR A 316 -19.39 9.88 -6.95
C TYR A 316 -18.70 10.48 -8.17
N ARG A 317 -17.68 11.30 -7.90
CA ARG A 317 -16.85 11.86 -8.98
C ARG A 317 -15.84 10.83 -9.47
N ILE A 318 -15.55 10.90 -10.76
CA ILE A 318 -14.52 10.14 -11.47
C ILE A 318 -13.50 11.12 -12.05
N SER A 319 -12.24 10.76 -12.04
CA SER A 319 -11.12 11.56 -12.55
C SER A 319 -10.09 10.70 -13.29
N GLU A 320 -9.17 11.34 -13.97
CA GLU A 320 -7.98 10.78 -14.63
C GLU A 320 -8.28 9.86 -15.80
N LEU A 321 -8.78 8.65 -15.59
CA LEU A 321 -8.99 7.64 -16.62
C LEU A 321 -10.37 7.00 -16.50
N CYS A 322 -10.99 6.75 -17.66
CA CYS A 322 -12.24 6.03 -17.84
C CYS A 322 -12.05 4.93 -18.89
N ASP A 323 -12.08 3.66 -18.49
CA ASP A 323 -12.12 2.53 -19.43
C ASP A 323 -13.54 2.39 -19.99
N LEU A 324 -13.68 2.42 -21.30
CA LEU A 324 -14.95 2.15 -21.97
C LEU A 324 -15.07 0.65 -22.20
N VAL A 325 -15.80 -0.01 -21.32
CA VAL A 325 -15.88 -1.46 -21.30
C VAL A 325 -17.19 -1.98 -21.90
N LYS A 326 -17.08 -3.12 -22.60
CA LYS A 326 -18.24 -3.92 -23.03
C LYS A 326 -18.30 -5.20 -22.21
N THR A 327 -19.44 -5.41 -21.56
CA THR A 327 -19.71 -6.63 -20.79
C THR A 327 -20.10 -7.78 -21.72
N ASN A 328 -19.57 -8.98 -21.40
CA ASN A 328 -19.99 -10.24 -22.01
C ASN A 328 -20.91 -11.01 -21.04
N THR A 329 -20.35 -11.37 -19.87
CA THR A 329 -21.06 -12.11 -18.80
C THR A 329 -21.21 -11.31 -17.52
N ALA A 330 -20.48 -10.20 -17.39
CA ALA A 330 -20.53 -9.36 -16.21
C ALA A 330 -21.87 -8.60 -16.08
N ALA A 331 -22.37 -8.53 -14.87
CA ALA A 331 -23.48 -7.65 -14.51
C ALA A 331 -22.97 -6.24 -14.25
N VAL A 332 -23.71 -5.24 -14.74
CA VAL A 332 -23.40 -3.82 -14.53
C VAL A 332 -23.96 -3.37 -13.19
N LEU A 333 -23.13 -2.79 -12.35
CA LEU A 333 -23.50 -2.24 -11.05
C LEU A 333 -23.59 -0.71 -11.05
N SER A 334 -22.84 -0.05 -11.93
CA SER A 334 -22.84 1.40 -12.12
C SER A 334 -22.47 1.75 -13.55
N THR A 335 -22.89 2.92 -13.99
CA THR A 335 -22.59 3.47 -15.33
C THR A 335 -22.05 4.88 -15.22
N TYR A 336 -21.32 5.33 -16.25
CA TYR A 336 -20.93 6.72 -16.40
C TYR A 336 -22.15 7.61 -16.59
N GLU A 337 -22.14 8.83 -16.07
CA GLU A 337 -23.26 9.75 -16.16
C GLU A 337 -23.07 10.84 -17.21
N ASP A 338 -21.84 11.19 -17.51
CA ASP A 338 -21.50 12.31 -18.38
C ASP A 338 -20.69 11.85 -19.61
N ASP A 339 -20.51 12.75 -20.59
CA ASP A 339 -19.82 12.57 -21.86
C ASP A 339 -20.56 11.65 -22.87
N PHE A 340 -19.96 11.43 -24.06
CA PHE A 340 -20.55 10.62 -25.14
C PHE A 340 -20.76 9.16 -24.76
N TYR A 341 -20.08 8.69 -23.72
CA TYR A 341 -20.18 7.33 -23.17
C TYR A 341 -21.08 7.23 -21.93
N ALA A 342 -21.89 8.25 -21.64
CA ALA A 342 -22.90 8.16 -20.59
C ALA A 342 -23.79 6.92 -20.77
N GLY A 343 -24.02 6.19 -19.69
CA GLY A 343 -24.74 4.92 -19.70
C GLY A 343 -23.87 3.68 -19.94
N GLN A 344 -22.60 3.82 -20.33
CA GLN A 344 -21.67 2.69 -20.39
C GLN A 344 -21.22 2.25 -18.98
N PRO A 345 -20.83 0.98 -18.80
CA PRO A 345 -20.46 0.44 -17.48
C PRO A 345 -19.24 1.14 -16.88
N SER A 346 -19.34 1.58 -15.63
CA SER A 346 -18.24 2.11 -14.81
C SER A 346 -17.84 1.19 -13.67
N LEU A 347 -18.75 0.31 -13.23
CA LEU A 347 -18.49 -0.75 -12.27
C LEU A 347 -19.27 -2.00 -12.65
N THR A 348 -18.59 -3.14 -12.66
CA THR A 348 -19.21 -4.43 -13.01
C THR A 348 -18.83 -5.51 -12.02
N VAL A 349 -19.58 -6.63 -12.02
CA VAL A 349 -19.25 -7.86 -11.31
C VAL A 349 -19.50 -9.07 -12.20
N ASN A 350 -18.56 -9.99 -12.23
CA ASN A 350 -18.69 -11.28 -12.90
C ASN A 350 -18.57 -12.44 -11.92
N ARG A 351 -19.31 -13.51 -12.15
CA ARG A 351 -19.10 -14.79 -11.48
C ARG A 351 -18.17 -15.64 -12.34
N TYR A 352 -17.09 -16.10 -11.75
CA TYR A 352 -16.12 -16.96 -12.41
C TYR A 352 -15.74 -18.12 -11.48
N GLY A 353 -15.94 -19.36 -11.93
CA GLY A 353 -15.81 -20.51 -11.04
C GLY A 353 -16.71 -20.39 -9.80
N LYS A 354 -16.11 -20.44 -8.63
CA LYS A 354 -16.81 -20.29 -7.34
C LYS A 354 -16.80 -18.86 -6.79
N GLY A 355 -15.99 -17.97 -7.36
CA GLY A 355 -15.74 -16.63 -6.86
C GLY A 355 -16.40 -15.51 -7.66
N LYS A 356 -15.98 -14.29 -7.38
CA LYS A 356 -16.46 -13.07 -8.01
C LYS A 356 -15.28 -12.18 -8.43
N ALA A 357 -15.41 -11.55 -9.58
CA ALA A 357 -14.46 -10.54 -10.05
C ALA A 357 -15.20 -9.22 -10.31
N TYR A 358 -14.84 -8.19 -9.59
CA TYR A 358 -15.31 -6.82 -9.78
C TYR A 358 -14.31 -6.06 -10.65
N TYR A 359 -14.81 -5.23 -11.55
CA TYR A 359 -13.99 -4.33 -12.35
C TYR A 359 -14.49 -2.90 -12.22
N LEU A 360 -13.66 -2.04 -11.62
CA LEU A 360 -13.90 -0.61 -11.54
C LEU A 360 -13.22 0.06 -12.74
N ALA A 361 -14.02 0.46 -13.72
CA ALA A 361 -13.53 0.98 -15.00
C ALA A 361 -13.02 2.44 -14.93
N ALA A 362 -12.99 3.05 -13.74
CA ALA A 362 -12.62 4.45 -13.59
C ALA A 362 -11.97 4.73 -12.21
N LYS A 363 -11.19 5.81 -12.12
CA LYS A 363 -10.70 6.32 -10.85
C LYS A 363 -11.80 7.12 -10.14
N ALA A 364 -12.36 6.53 -9.10
CA ALA A 364 -13.36 7.17 -8.25
C ALA A 364 -12.73 7.99 -7.11
N GLU A 365 -13.52 8.88 -6.53
CA GLU A 365 -13.14 9.62 -5.31
C GLU A 365 -13.14 8.71 -4.07
N ASP A 366 -12.41 9.11 -3.04
CA ASP A 366 -12.16 8.29 -1.84
C ASP A 366 -13.43 7.79 -1.12
N ALA A 367 -14.51 8.60 -1.14
CA ALA A 367 -15.77 8.22 -0.52
C ALA A 367 -16.36 6.94 -1.14
N PHE A 368 -16.22 6.77 -2.45
CA PHE A 368 -16.65 5.56 -3.15
C PHE A 368 -15.95 4.32 -2.61
N TYR A 369 -14.62 4.36 -2.45
CA TYR A 369 -13.86 3.20 -1.98
C TYR A 369 -14.30 2.77 -0.59
N VAL A 370 -14.59 3.71 0.31
CA VAL A 370 -15.08 3.41 1.67
C VAL A 370 -16.44 2.69 1.60
N ASP A 371 -17.39 3.21 0.82
CA ASP A 371 -18.72 2.60 0.73
C ASP A 371 -18.70 1.27 -0.01
N PHE A 372 -17.88 1.16 -1.06
CA PHE A 372 -17.71 -0.08 -1.81
C PHE A 372 -17.09 -1.21 -0.97
N TYR A 373 -15.97 -0.92 -0.27
CA TYR A 373 -15.32 -1.94 0.56
C TYR A 373 -16.09 -2.27 1.84
N ARG A 374 -16.91 -1.38 2.36
CA ARG A 374 -17.84 -1.72 3.44
C ARG A 374 -18.78 -2.84 3.02
N LEU A 375 -19.39 -2.72 1.84
CA LEU A 375 -20.28 -3.77 1.30
C LEU A 375 -19.54 -5.07 1.03
N LEU A 376 -18.35 -5.01 0.41
CA LEU A 376 -17.57 -6.22 0.13
C LEU A 376 -17.11 -6.91 1.41
N ALA A 377 -16.68 -6.16 2.43
CA ALA A 377 -16.24 -6.73 3.71
C ALA A 377 -17.39 -7.44 4.44
N GLU A 378 -18.58 -6.86 4.43
CA GLU A 378 -19.78 -7.52 5.00
C GLU A 378 -20.11 -8.83 4.26
N GLU A 379 -19.92 -8.85 2.94
CA GLU A 379 -20.22 -10.03 2.12
C GLU A 379 -19.15 -11.12 2.25
N VAL A 380 -17.86 -10.75 2.32
CA VAL A 380 -16.73 -11.66 2.11
C VAL A 380 -16.01 -11.97 3.41
N ILE A 381 -15.71 -10.95 4.22
CA ILE A 381 -14.84 -11.08 5.40
C ILE A 381 -15.63 -11.55 6.63
N ASN A 382 -16.85 -11.05 6.84
CA ASN A 382 -17.65 -11.38 8.02
C ASN A 382 -18.26 -12.79 7.96
N ARG A 383 -18.47 -13.37 6.77
CA ARG A 383 -18.97 -14.75 6.65
C ARG A 383 -17.97 -15.83 7.10
N GLY A 384 -16.66 -15.56 7.03
CA GLY A 384 -15.63 -16.46 7.52
C GLY A 384 -15.59 -16.62 9.04
N ASN A 385 -16.15 -15.64 9.78
CA ASN A 385 -16.18 -15.69 11.24
C ASN A 385 -17.40 -16.42 11.82
N GLU A 386 -18.43 -16.72 11.02
CA GLU A 386 -19.62 -17.47 11.48
C GLU A 386 -19.45 -19.00 11.40
N GLU A 387 -18.44 -19.49 10.66
CA GLU A 387 -18.17 -20.94 10.53
C GLU A 387 -17.11 -21.47 11.52
N GLU A 388 -16.48 -20.62 12.32
CA GLU A 388 -15.45 -21.00 13.31
C GLU A 388 -15.91 -20.96 14.80
N TRP A 389 -17.25 -20.98 15.09
CA TRP A 389 -17.79 -21.05 16.46
C TRP A 389 -18.62 -22.32 16.69
#